data_00752465cfca13c30ce658272b4d66ff
#
_entry.id   00752465cfca13c30ce658272b4d66ff
#
_cell.length_a   1.000
_cell.length_b   1.000
_cell.length_c   1.000
_cell.angle_alpha   90.00
_cell.angle_beta   90.00
_cell.angle_gamma   90.00
#
_symmetry.space_group_name_H-M   'P 1'
#
loop_
_entity.id
_entity.type
_entity.pdbx_description
1 polymer ?
#
loop_
_entity_poly.entity_id
_entity_poly.type
_entity_poly.pdbx_seq_one_letter_code
_entity_poly.pdbx_strand_id
1 'polypeptide(L)'
;MSASGLAHKGLGWPIDGEGEDDNLSSGLGWPSSVPRPVPEALPELAHGSASGGAPESHFRPEVDQREATEVDDLPTADAVSRETANQGGVEHLSECDQLLASLPDPDSETPLAQAVAEDARRRLSLSGKIFPKPDHTRILTVANQKGGVGKTTTTVNVAAALAQAGLRVLVVDIDPQGNASTALGIDHHADVASIYDVLVDGKAIVDVVQECVDIPNLWCVPATIDLAGAEIELVSLVARETRMERALSAYVAGAADRGEERFDYVLVDCPPSLGLLTVNAFVAADEVFIPIQCEYYALEGLSQLLKNIELIKSHLNPGLHVSTILLTMYDGRTRLSAQVAEEVRTHFPAQVLRTSVPRSVRISEAPSFGQTVMTYDPTSSGALSYLEAASELADRGVAVEVADGSVAVEVADRGASG
;
A
#
# COMPACT_ATOMS: atom_id res chain seq x y z
N MET A 1 55.48 4.42 -11.28
CA MET A 1 54.90 4.39 -12.63
C MET A 1 53.40 4.29 -12.47
N SER A 2 52.72 5.30 -12.93
CA SER A 2 51.34 5.70 -12.64
C SER A 2 50.29 4.72 -13.17
N ALA A 3 49.32 4.39 -12.32
CA ALA A 3 48.05 3.82 -12.74
C ALA A 3 46.98 4.93 -12.54
N SER A 4 46.43 5.40 -13.63
CA SER A 4 45.40 6.40 -13.72
C SER A 4 44.05 5.83 -13.27
N GLY A 5 43.50 6.37 -12.19
CA GLY A 5 42.13 6.08 -11.73
C GLY A 5 41.10 6.82 -12.55
N LEU A 6 40.13 6.10 -13.06
CA LEU A 6 38.86 6.66 -13.59
C LEU A 6 37.99 7.05 -12.42
N ALA A 7 37.80 8.36 -12.23
CA ALA A 7 36.89 8.92 -11.25
C ALA A 7 35.44 8.76 -11.72
N HIS A 8 34.66 7.91 -11.05
CA HIS A 8 33.23 7.92 -11.11
C HIS A 8 32.71 9.21 -10.43
N LYS A 9 32.09 10.08 -11.18
CA LYS A 9 31.30 11.19 -10.64
C LYS A 9 29.98 10.62 -10.13
N GLY A 10 29.97 10.17 -8.87
CA GLY A 10 28.76 9.91 -8.12
C GLY A 10 28.07 11.25 -7.81
N LEU A 11 26.74 11.30 -7.87
CA LEU A 11 25.92 12.39 -7.35
C LEU A 11 26.13 12.44 -5.84
N GLY A 12 27.07 13.31 -5.40
CA GLY A 12 27.43 13.42 -3.99
C GLY A 12 26.30 13.97 -3.13
N TRP A 13 26.00 13.28 -2.06
CA TRP A 13 25.24 13.79 -0.92
C TRP A 13 26.10 14.81 -0.17
N PRO A 14 25.55 15.95 0.28
CA PRO A 14 26.26 16.80 1.22
C PRO A 14 26.20 16.15 2.61
N ILE A 15 27.34 15.70 3.08
CA ILE A 15 27.59 15.32 4.47
C ILE A 15 28.22 16.54 5.15
N ASP A 16 27.59 16.97 6.24
CA ASP A 16 28.02 17.84 7.32
C ASP A 16 29.31 18.66 7.14
N GLY A 17 29.15 19.96 7.23
CA GLY A 17 30.23 20.90 7.44
C GLY A 17 29.76 22.01 8.36
N GLU A 18 30.29 22.01 9.57
CA GLU A 18 30.20 23.08 10.53
C GLU A 18 30.83 24.40 9.97
N GLY A 19 30.22 25.50 10.34
CA GLY A 19 30.99 26.71 10.61
C GLY A 19 30.89 27.90 9.67
N GLU A 20 30.44 28.95 10.29
CA GLU A 20 30.82 30.37 10.11
C GLU A 20 30.10 31.22 9.07
N ASP A 21 29.51 32.25 9.65
CA ASP A 21 28.99 33.49 9.06
C ASP A 21 29.96 34.09 8.04
N ASP A 22 29.43 34.48 6.89
CA ASP A 22 29.70 35.81 6.38
C ASP A 22 28.73 36.21 5.24
N ASN A 23 28.26 37.41 5.42
CA ASN A 23 27.47 38.29 4.63
C ASN A 23 28.02 38.48 3.21
N LEU A 24 27.22 38.17 2.15
CA LEU A 24 27.34 38.85 0.86
C LEU A 24 26.05 38.71 0.04
N SER A 25 25.31 39.79 -0.01
CA SER A 25 24.28 40.09 -0.99
C SER A 25 24.85 40.16 -2.41
N SER A 26 24.42 39.26 -3.32
CA SER A 26 24.44 39.61 -4.75
C SER A 26 23.42 38.74 -5.48
N GLY A 27 22.44 39.39 -6.08
CA GLY A 27 21.32 38.82 -6.78
C GLY A 27 21.72 38.07 -8.05
N LEU A 28 21.08 36.94 -8.26
CA LEU A 28 20.93 36.33 -9.57
C LEU A 28 19.52 36.67 -10.09
N GLY A 29 19.51 37.64 -11.02
CA GLY A 29 18.29 38.10 -11.67
C GLY A 29 17.68 37.04 -12.57
N TRP A 30 16.41 36.85 -12.41
CA TRP A 30 15.56 36.13 -13.37
C TRP A 30 15.24 37.05 -14.53
N PRO A 31 15.26 36.62 -15.81
CA PRO A 31 14.82 37.45 -16.91
C PRO A 31 13.30 37.65 -16.87
N SER A 32 12.91 38.89 -16.67
CA SER A 32 11.53 39.37 -16.75
C SER A 32 11.14 39.45 -18.22
N SER A 33 10.47 38.45 -18.80
CA SER A 33 9.59 38.62 -19.97
C SER A 33 8.99 37.27 -20.40
N VAL A 34 7.89 36.86 -19.75
CA VAL A 34 6.90 35.99 -20.33
C VAL A 34 5.56 36.73 -20.22
N PRO A 35 4.86 37.05 -21.33
CA PRO A 35 3.55 37.68 -21.26
C PRO A 35 2.52 36.71 -20.66
N ARG A 36 1.75 37.19 -19.68
CA ARG A 36 0.60 36.46 -19.14
C ARG A 36 -0.49 36.38 -20.22
N PRO A 37 -1.11 35.21 -20.45
CA PRO A 37 -2.30 35.14 -21.28
C PRO A 37 -3.46 35.83 -20.54
N VAL A 38 -4.14 36.72 -21.24
CA VAL A 38 -5.38 37.38 -20.81
C VAL A 38 -6.50 36.35 -20.88
N PRO A 39 -7.36 36.20 -19.88
CA PRO A 39 -8.52 35.31 -19.97
C PRO A 39 -9.53 35.85 -20.98
N GLU A 40 -9.83 35.07 -21.99
CA GLU A 40 -10.88 35.31 -22.96
C GLU A 40 -12.24 35.24 -22.27
N ALA A 41 -13.07 36.27 -22.41
CA ALA A 41 -14.40 36.35 -21.84
C ALA A 41 -15.32 35.32 -22.49
N LEU A 42 -16.00 34.53 -21.68
CA LEU A 42 -17.07 33.65 -22.10
C LEU A 42 -18.30 34.48 -22.57
N PRO A 43 -18.98 34.10 -23.66
CA PRO A 43 -20.19 34.78 -24.09
C PRO A 43 -21.37 34.46 -23.17
N GLU A 44 -22.13 35.49 -22.81
CA GLU A 44 -23.41 35.42 -22.12
C GLU A 44 -24.43 34.57 -22.91
N LEU A 45 -24.95 33.53 -22.30
CA LEU A 45 -26.11 32.78 -22.83
C LEU A 45 -27.40 33.43 -22.34
N ALA A 46 -28.15 33.96 -23.29
CA ALA A 46 -29.46 34.56 -23.12
C ALA A 46 -30.48 33.54 -22.62
N HIS A 47 -31.28 33.98 -21.64
CA HIS A 47 -32.48 33.27 -21.18
C HIS A 47 -33.53 33.18 -22.30
N GLY A 48 -33.85 31.95 -22.72
CA GLY A 48 -35.01 31.65 -23.56
C GLY A 48 -35.87 30.60 -22.87
N SER A 49 -37.03 31.05 -22.36
CA SER A 49 -38.10 30.18 -21.87
C SER A 49 -38.84 29.52 -23.03
N ALA A 50 -38.93 28.21 -23.06
CA ALA A 50 -39.94 27.49 -23.81
C ALA A 50 -40.30 26.16 -23.13
N SER A 51 -41.56 26.06 -22.78
CA SER A 51 -42.28 24.86 -22.34
C SER A 51 -42.43 23.84 -23.47
N GLY A 52 -42.31 22.55 -23.16
CA GLY A 52 -42.67 21.48 -24.11
C GLY A 52 -42.29 20.09 -23.67
N GLY A 53 -43.27 19.36 -23.26
CA GLY A 53 -43.55 17.94 -23.23
C GLY A 53 -42.44 16.89 -23.38
N ALA A 54 -42.37 15.97 -22.44
CA ALA A 54 -41.71 14.70 -22.51
C ALA A 54 -42.36 13.75 -23.52
N PRO A 55 -41.60 12.79 -24.07
CA PRO A 55 -42.14 11.44 -24.12
C PRO A 55 -41.21 10.43 -23.41
N GLU A 56 -41.85 9.66 -22.55
CA GLU A 56 -41.32 8.41 -21.98
C GLU A 56 -41.07 7.40 -23.07
N SER A 57 -39.85 6.82 -23.09
CA SER A 57 -39.61 5.60 -23.82
C SER A 57 -39.15 4.51 -22.83
N HIS A 58 -40.08 3.62 -22.53
CA HIS A 58 -39.84 2.34 -21.86
C HIS A 58 -39.01 1.44 -22.76
N PHE A 59 -37.80 1.11 -22.30
CA PHE A 59 -37.06 -0.02 -22.85
C PHE A 59 -37.05 -1.13 -21.79
N ARG A 60 -37.86 -2.18 -22.01
CA ARG A 60 -37.79 -3.46 -21.32
C ARG A 60 -36.97 -4.42 -22.20
N PRO A 61 -35.96 -5.10 -21.69
CA PRO A 61 -35.46 -6.28 -22.39
C PRO A 61 -36.35 -7.49 -22.08
N GLU A 62 -36.79 -8.15 -23.12
CA GLU A 62 -37.44 -9.46 -23.10
C GLU A 62 -36.48 -10.53 -22.61
N VAL A 63 -36.91 -11.29 -21.60
CA VAL A 63 -36.23 -12.51 -21.13
C VAL A 63 -36.76 -13.67 -21.96
N ASP A 64 -35.91 -14.21 -22.82
CA ASP A 64 -36.19 -15.43 -23.59
C ASP A 64 -36.02 -16.65 -22.67
N GLN A 65 -37.13 -17.30 -22.39
CA GLN A 65 -37.19 -18.59 -21.67
C GLN A 65 -36.87 -19.70 -22.67
N ARG A 66 -35.71 -20.33 -22.51
CA ARG A 66 -35.43 -21.62 -23.14
C ARG A 66 -35.20 -22.68 -22.07
N GLU A 67 -36.16 -23.57 -22.05
CA GLU A 67 -36.24 -24.98 -21.66
C GLU A 67 -35.05 -25.57 -20.89
N ALA A 68 -35.38 -26.04 -19.68
CA ALA A 68 -34.63 -26.97 -18.88
C ALA A 68 -34.66 -28.34 -19.54
N THR A 69 -33.51 -28.87 -19.91
CA THR A 69 -33.31 -30.28 -20.14
C THR A 69 -32.70 -30.93 -18.92
N GLU A 70 -33.42 -31.93 -18.40
CA GLU A 70 -32.97 -32.86 -17.37
C GLU A 70 -31.64 -33.51 -17.78
N VAL A 71 -30.70 -33.56 -16.84
CA VAL A 71 -29.52 -34.41 -16.91
C VAL A 71 -29.53 -35.29 -15.68
N ASP A 72 -29.81 -36.53 -15.96
CA ASP A 72 -29.81 -37.69 -15.04
C ASP A 72 -28.39 -38.03 -14.59
N ASP A 73 -28.31 -38.59 -13.37
CA ASP A 73 -27.32 -39.51 -12.81
C ASP A 73 -25.85 -39.10 -12.72
N LEU A 74 -25.48 -38.69 -11.51
CA LEU A 74 -24.13 -38.85 -10.98
C LEU A 74 -24.09 -40.02 -10.02
N PRO A 75 -23.17 -40.99 -10.17
CA PRO A 75 -23.03 -42.14 -9.25
C PRO A 75 -22.34 -41.69 -7.95
N THR A 76 -22.92 -42.17 -6.86
CA THR A 76 -22.44 -42.09 -5.48
C THR A 76 -21.07 -42.73 -5.30
N ALA A 77 -20.19 -42.00 -4.60
CA ALA A 77 -18.93 -42.53 -4.09
C ALA A 77 -19.19 -43.56 -3.01
N ASP A 78 -18.78 -44.78 -3.25
CA ASP A 78 -18.41 -45.73 -2.19
C ASP A 78 -17.40 -46.77 -2.70
N ALA A 79 -16.40 -47.03 -1.85
CA ALA A 79 -15.52 -48.19 -1.84
C ALA A 79 -14.47 -48.34 -2.96
N VAL A 80 -13.26 -47.85 -2.69
CA VAL A 80 -12.05 -48.56 -3.06
C VAL A 80 -11.17 -48.76 -1.83
N SER A 81 -11.10 -50.01 -1.47
CA SER A 81 -10.33 -50.54 -0.38
C SER A 81 -8.82 -50.46 -0.60
N ARG A 82 -8.12 -50.35 0.54
CA ARG A 82 -6.70 -50.64 0.75
C ARG A 82 -6.25 -51.93 0.01
N GLU A 83 -5.15 -51.78 -0.70
CA GLU A 83 -4.04 -52.74 -0.82
C GLU A 83 -3.09 -52.24 -1.89
N THR A 84 -1.91 -51.80 -1.53
CA THR A 84 -0.65 -52.49 -1.74
C THR A 84 0.49 -51.57 -1.30
N ALA A 85 1.20 -52.09 -0.33
CA ALA A 85 2.50 -51.52 0.06
C ALA A 85 3.59 -52.00 -0.93
N ASN A 86 4.52 -51.09 -1.16
CA ASN A 86 5.93 -51.34 -1.46
C ASN A 86 6.32 -51.76 -2.88
N GLN A 87 6.91 -50.80 -3.60
CA GLN A 87 8.26 -50.92 -4.22
C GLN A 87 8.59 -49.69 -5.10
N GLY A 88 9.78 -49.16 -4.90
CA GLY A 88 10.43 -48.26 -5.84
C GLY A 88 10.23 -46.78 -5.50
N GLY A 89 11.25 -46.17 -4.87
CA GLY A 89 11.33 -44.72 -4.68
C GLY A 89 11.35 -44.01 -6.02
N VAL A 90 10.18 -43.60 -6.47
CA VAL A 90 9.98 -42.48 -7.38
C VAL A 90 9.56 -41.35 -6.45
N GLU A 91 10.43 -40.37 -6.26
CA GLU A 91 10.06 -39.12 -5.62
C GLU A 91 8.81 -38.61 -6.35
N HIS A 92 7.64 -38.67 -5.71
CA HIS A 92 6.43 -38.02 -6.19
C HIS A 92 6.70 -36.52 -6.09
N LEU A 93 7.19 -35.92 -7.18
CA LEU A 93 7.20 -34.48 -7.35
C LEU A 93 5.78 -33.99 -7.05
N SER A 94 5.66 -32.98 -6.21
CA SER A 94 4.37 -32.35 -5.94
C SER A 94 3.75 -31.89 -7.27
N GLU A 95 2.43 -31.75 -7.34
CA GLU A 95 1.77 -31.20 -8.53
C GLU A 95 2.38 -29.86 -8.94
N CYS A 96 2.81 -29.06 -7.97
CA CYS A 96 3.54 -27.80 -8.21
C CYS A 96 4.89 -28.02 -8.90
N ASP A 97 5.66 -29.04 -8.51
CA ASP A 97 6.96 -29.35 -9.15
C ASP A 97 6.77 -29.86 -10.58
N GLN A 98 5.69 -30.62 -10.83
CA GLN A 98 5.34 -31.06 -12.18
C GLN A 98 4.89 -29.89 -13.08
N LEU A 99 4.13 -28.93 -12.54
CA LEU A 99 3.76 -27.71 -13.24
C LEU A 99 4.96 -26.82 -13.52
N LEU A 100 5.87 -26.67 -12.55
CA LEU A 100 7.12 -25.93 -12.71
C LEU A 100 8.00 -26.54 -13.82
N ALA A 101 8.07 -27.87 -13.89
CA ALA A 101 8.82 -28.57 -14.92
C ALA A 101 8.18 -28.48 -16.32
N SER A 102 6.89 -28.20 -16.40
CA SER A 102 6.17 -28.02 -17.67
C SER A 102 6.23 -26.61 -18.25
N LEU A 103 6.73 -25.64 -17.47
CA LEU A 103 6.89 -24.25 -17.96
C LEU A 103 7.98 -24.16 -19.02
N PRO A 104 7.86 -23.23 -20.01
CA PRO A 104 8.91 -22.97 -20.98
C PRO A 104 10.23 -22.65 -20.28
N ASP A 105 11.34 -23.10 -20.88
CA ASP A 105 12.68 -22.81 -20.39
C ASP A 105 12.88 -21.28 -20.29
N PRO A 106 13.55 -20.76 -19.23
CA PRO A 106 13.93 -19.35 -19.16
C PRO A 106 14.70 -18.83 -20.37
N ASP A 107 15.38 -19.73 -21.06
CA ASP A 107 16.16 -19.45 -22.28
C ASP A 107 15.30 -19.56 -23.58
N SER A 108 13.98 -19.68 -23.47
CA SER A 108 13.10 -19.72 -24.65
C SER A 108 13.29 -18.48 -25.52
N GLU A 109 13.29 -18.65 -26.85
CA GLU A 109 13.66 -17.60 -27.82
C GLU A 109 12.69 -16.41 -27.88
N THR A 110 11.50 -16.49 -27.27
CA THR A 110 10.50 -15.41 -27.32
C THR A 110 10.36 -14.68 -26.00
N PRO A 111 10.56 -13.33 -25.94
CA PRO A 111 10.43 -12.54 -24.72
C PRO A 111 9.06 -12.68 -24.03
N LEU A 112 8.00 -12.92 -24.80
CA LEU A 112 6.66 -13.13 -24.27
C LEU A 112 6.55 -14.46 -23.49
N ALA A 113 7.12 -15.55 -24.05
CA ALA A 113 7.11 -16.85 -23.37
C ALA A 113 7.91 -16.80 -22.04
N GLN A 114 9.04 -16.08 -22.06
CA GLN A 114 9.83 -15.83 -20.83
C GLN A 114 9.03 -15.10 -19.78
N ALA A 115 8.35 -14.00 -20.13
CA ALA A 115 7.51 -13.22 -19.22
C ALA A 115 6.36 -14.04 -18.63
N VAL A 116 5.69 -14.85 -19.46
CA VAL A 116 4.58 -15.74 -19.00
C VAL A 116 5.12 -16.82 -18.06
N ALA A 117 6.26 -17.43 -18.39
CA ALA A 117 6.86 -18.46 -17.55
C ALA A 117 7.35 -17.88 -16.21
N GLU A 118 7.91 -16.68 -16.21
CA GLU A 118 8.33 -15.98 -14.99
C GLU A 118 7.12 -15.67 -14.09
N ASP A 119 6.06 -15.07 -14.65
CA ASP A 119 4.82 -14.80 -13.90
C ASP A 119 4.18 -16.08 -13.34
N ALA A 120 4.21 -17.18 -14.10
CA ALA A 120 3.72 -18.47 -13.63
C ALA A 120 4.55 -19.03 -12.47
N ARG A 121 5.89 -18.95 -12.53
CA ARG A 121 6.79 -19.35 -11.43
C ARG A 121 6.55 -18.50 -10.17
N ARG A 122 6.41 -17.19 -10.33
CA ARG A 122 6.11 -16.26 -9.23
C ARG A 122 4.79 -16.62 -8.55
N ARG A 123 3.73 -16.96 -9.33
CA ARG A 123 2.43 -17.40 -8.79
C ARG A 123 2.53 -18.73 -8.06
N LEU A 124 3.24 -19.69 -8.64
CA LEU A 124 3.44 -21.01 -8.02
C LEU A 124 4.20 -20.89 -6.69
N SER A 125 5.20 -19.99 -6.60
CA SER A 125 5.94 -19.77 -5.35
C SER A 125 5.08 -19.16 -4.22
N LEU A 126 3.98 -18.52 -4.57
CA LEU A 126 3.02 -17.96 -3.61
C LEU A 126 1.82 -18.88 -3.38
N SER A 127 1.60 -19.86 -4.26
CA SER A 127 0.48 -20.78 -4.15
C SER A 127 0.63 -21.65 -2.89
N GLY A 128 -0.40 -21.60 -2.05
CA GLY A 128 -0.40 -22.31 -0.77
C GLY A 128 0.50 -21.71 0.31
N LYS A 129 1.17 -20.56 0.05
CA LYS A 129 1.95 -19.90 1.09
C LYS A 129 1.02 -19.29 2.14
N ILE A 130 1.20 -19.71 3.38
CA ILE A 130 0.52 -19.13 4.53
C ILE A 130 1.32 -17.89 4.95
N PHE A 131 0.67 -16.73 5.00
CA PHE A 131 1.29 -15.53 5.51
C PHE A 131 1.34 -15.59 7.04
N PRO A 132 2.50 -15.35 7.65
CA PRO A 132 2.62 -15.41 9.10
C PRO A 132 1.82 -14.27 9.75
N LYS A 133 1.15 -14.59 10.86
CA LYS A 133 0.49 -13.59 11.71
C LYS A 133 1.54 -12.94 12.61
N PRO A 134 1.56 -11.62 12.73
CA PRO A 134 2.44 -10.94 13.68
C PRO A 134 1.95 -11.18 15.14
N ASP A 135 2.85 -11.15 16.12
CA ASP A 135 2.50 -11.37 17.52
C ASP A 135 1.64 -10.24 18.10
N HIS A 136 1.75 -9.03 17.56
CA HIS A 136 0.92 -7.87 17.90
C HIS A 136 0.36 -7.21 16.65
N THR A 137 -0.63 -6.34 16.81
CA THR A 137 -1.16 -5.54 15.70
C THR A 137 -0.08 -4.60 15.21
N ARG A 138 0.29 -4.69 13.93
CA ARG A 138 1.24 -3.76 13.29
C ARG A 138 0.48 -2.58 12.70
N ILE A 139 0.84 -1.37 13.11
CA ILE A 139 0.22 -0.13 12.60
C ILE A 139 1.22 0.55 11.67
N LEU A 140 0.91 0.56 10.39
CA LEU A 140 1.75 1.11 9.33
C LEU A 140 1.11 2.36 8.72
N THR A 141 1.86 3.46 8.69
CA THR A 141 1.46 4.66 7.95
C THR A 141 2.07 4.65 6.56
N VAL A 142 1.21 4.68 5.53
CA VAL A 142 1.65 4.71 4.12
C VAL A 142 1.79 6.18 3.69
N ALA A 143 3.01 6.67 3.61
CA ALA A 143 3.27 8.10 3.43
C ALA A 143 4.35 8.39 2.37
N ASN A 144 4.13 9.48 1.63
CA ASN A 144 5.11 10.14 0.78
C ASN A 144 4.58 11.55 0.44
N GLN A 145 5.46 12.55 0.49
CA GLN A 145 5.09 13.96 0.19
C GLN A 145 4.77 14.19 -1.28
N LYS A 146 5.32 13.36 -2.18
CA LYS A 146 5.05 13.49 -3.62
C LYS A 146 3.67 12.92 -3.92
N GLY A 147 2.83 13.69 -4.62
CA GLY A 147 1.55 13.22 -5.16
C GLY A 147 1.78 12.21 -6.27
N GLY A 148 0.84 11.28 -6.43
CA GLY A 148 0.84 10.33 -7.54
C GLY A 148 1.88 9.20 -7.47
N VAL A 149 2.57 8.99 -6.34
CA VAL A 149 3.55 7.89 -6.18
C VAL A 149 2.92 6.53 -5.89
N GLY A 150 1.60 6.47 -5.78
CA GLY A 150 0.86 5.24 -5.50
C GLY A 150 0.66 4.95 -4.01
N LYS A 151 0.55 5.96 -3.12
CA LYS A 151 0.25 5.77 -1.70
C LYS A 151 -1.05 4.98 -1.50
N THR A 152 -2.15 5.57 -1.87
CA THR A 152 -3.49 4.96 -1.79
C THR A 152 -3.55 3.62 -2.49
N THR A 153 -3.00 3.56 -3.71
CA THR A 153 -2.93 2.33 -4.49
C THR A 153 -2.18 1.23 -3.75
N THR A 154 -1.05 1.57 -3.10
CA THR A 154 -0.27 0.61 -2.30
C THR A 154 -1.05 0.20 -1.05
N THR A 155 -1.64 1.15 -0.33
CA THR A 155 -2.43 0.89 0.87
C THR A 155 -3.52 -0.13 0.61
N VAL A 156 -4.40 0.14 -0.36
CA VAL A 156 -5.58 -0.72 -0.60
C VAL A 156 -5.21 -2.08 -1.18
N ASN A 157 -4.19 -2.15 -2.06
CA ASN A 157 -3.83 -3.43 -2.69
C ASN A 157 -3.00 -4.32 -1.76
N VAL A 158 -2.13 -3.77 -0.92
CA VAL A 158 -1.43 -4.53 0.12
C VAL A 158 -2.43 -5.01 1.18
N ALA A 159 -3.36 -4.14 1.62
CA ALA A 159 -4.41 -4.52 2.55
C ALA A 159 -5.27 -5.67 2.01
N ALA A 160 -5.72 -5.57 0.76
CA ALA A 160 -6.50 -6.61 0.10
C ALA A 160 -5.71 -7.94 -0.03
N ALA A 161 -4.43 -7.88 -0.38
CA ALA A 161 -3.58 -9.06 -0.50
C ALA A 161 -3.36 -9.76 0.86
N LEU A 162 -3.11 -9.00 1.93
CA LEU A 162 -3.01 -9.54 3.30
C LEU A 162 -4.34 -10.17 3.75
N ALA A 163 -5.46 -9.50 3.50
CA ALA A 163 -6.79 -10.00 3.86
C ALA A 163 -7.16 -11.29 3.11
N GLN A 164 -6.89 -11.37 1.81
CA GLN A 164 -7.07 -12.59 1.00
C GLN A 164 -6.17 -13.75 1.47
N ALA A 165 -5.02 -13.44 2.08
CA ALA A 165 -4.15 -14.44 2.71
C ALA A 165 -4.63 -14.87 4.11
N GLY A 166 -5.79 -14.40 4.57
CA GLY A 166 -6.44 -14.79 5.83
C GLY A 166 -6.03 -13.95 7.05
N LEU A 167 -5.35 -12.82 6.85
CA LEU A 167 -5.02 -11.87 7.93
C LEU A 167 -6.14 -10.85 8.11
N ARG A 168 -6.35 -10.38 9.35
CA ARG A 168 -7.35 -9.35 9.65
C ARG A 168 -6.73 -7.96 9.49
N VAL A 169 -7.29 -7.17 8.58
CA VAL A 169 -6.71 -5.89 8.15
C VAL A 169 -7.70 -4.75 8.31
N LEU A 170 -7.25 -3.65 8.90
CA LEU A 170 -7.98 -2.39 8.94
C LEU A 170 -7.25 -1.35 8.08
N VAL A 171 -7.97 -0.71 7.17
CA VAL A 171 -7.51 0.49 6.48
C VAL A 171 -8.12 1.72 7.17
N VAL A 172 -7.31 2.75 7.39
CA VAL A 172 -7.79 4.05 7.87
C VAL A 172 -7.46 5.08 6.79
N ASP A 173 -8.47 5.57 6.11
CA ASP A 173 -8.32 6.61 5.10
C ASP A 173 -8.30 7.98 5.78
N ILE A 174 -7.19 8.71 5.67
CA ILE A 174 -7.05 10.07 6.20
C ILE A 174 -6.75 11.11 5.10
N ASP A 175 -6.91 10.72 3.83
CA ASP A 175 -6.88 11.68 2.72
C ASP A 175 -8.31 12.23 2.50
N PRO A 176 -8.53 13.56 2.58
CA PRO A 176 -9.86 14.16 2.34
C PRO A 176 -10.45 13.83 0.97
N GLN A 177 -9.65 13.33 0.04
CA GLN A 177 -10.13 12.89 -1.27
C GLN A 177 -10.88 11.54 -1.21
N GLY A 178 -10.78 10.77 -0.12
CA GLY A 178 -11.48 9.51 0.07
C GLY A 178 -11.13 8.41 -0.96
N ASN A 179 -9.92 8.48 -1.53
CA ASN A 179 -9.53 7.57 -2.62
C ASN A 179 -9.37 6.12 -2.14
N ALA A 180 -8.93 5.88 -0.90
CA ALA A 180 -8.87 4.53 -0.35
C ALA A 180 -10.28 3.99 -0.09
N SER A 181 -11.16 4.81 0.46
CA SER A 181 -12.57 4.49 0.67
C SER A 181 -13.26 4.12 -0.64
N THR A 182 -13.06 4.92 -1.70
CA THR A 182 -13.56 4.63 -3.06
C THR A 182 -13.05 3.28 -3.59
N ALA A 183 -11.74 3.04 -3.51
CA ALA A 183 -11.10 1.84 -4.06
C ALA A 183 -11.48 0.56 -3.29
N LEU A 184 -11.98 0.68 -2.08
CA LEU A 184 -12.48 -0.42 -1.25
C LEU A 184 -14.01 -0.59 -1.32
N GLY A 185 -14.69 0.21 -2.14
CA GLY A 185 -16.15 0.15 -2.27
C GLY A 185 -16.91 0.57 -1.01
N ILE A 186 -16.30 1.45 -0.19
CA ILE A 186 -16.84 1.90 1.08
C ILE A 186 -17.65 3.18 0.89
N ASP A 187 -18.81 3.26 1.52
CA ASP A 187 -19.61 4.48 1.55
C ASP A 187 -18.89 5.60 2.30
N HIS A 188 -18.72 6.75 1.65
CA HIS A 188 -18.00 7.89 2.21
C HIS A 188 -18.56 9.26 1.76
N HIS A 189 -19.86 9.34 1.52
CA HIS A 189 -20.53 10.63 1.27
C HIS A 189 -20.66 11.45 2.57
N ALA A 190 -20.98 12.73 2.46
CA ALA A 190 -20.89 13.70 3.56
C ALA A 190 -21.69 13.33 4.84
N ASP A 191 -22.77 12.55 4.73
CA ASP A 191 -23.58 12.14 5.89
C ASP A 191 -23.08 10.85 6.56
N VAL A 192 -21.99 10.25 6.06
CA VAL A 192 -21.42 9.01 6.61
C VAL A 192 -20.45 9.35 7.73
N ALA A 193 -20.58 8.64 8.85
CA ALA A 193 -19.63 8.74 9.94
C ALA A 193 -18.22 8.29 9.47
N SER A 194 -17.19 9.08 9.77
CA SER A 194 -15.89 8.98 9.15
C SER A 194 -14.75 9.24 10.15
N ILE A 195 -13.53 9.18 9.68
CA ILE A 195 -12.33 9.55 10.46
C ILE A 195 -12.39 11.03 10.94
N TYR A 196 -13.12 11.90 10.24
CA TYR A 196 -13.34 13.26 10.70
C TYR A 196 -14.00 13.27 12.08
N ASP A 197 -15.09 12.54 12.27
CA ASP A 197 -15.81 12.44 13.55
C ASP A 197 -14.89 11.88 14.67
N VAL A 198 -14.00 10.98 14.34
CA VAL A 198 -13.04 10.44 15.31
C VAL A 198 -12.01 11.51 15.71
N LEU A 199 -11.45 12.22 14.73
CA LEU A 199 -10.40 13.19 14.97
C LEU A 199 -10.91 14.50 15.58
N VAL A 200 -12.06 14.99 15.16
CA VAL A 200 -12.60 16.29 15.58
C VAL A 200 -13.58 16.12 16.75
N ASP A 201 -14.56 15.25 16.61
CA ASP A 201 -15.63 15.08 17.61
C ASP A 201 -15.28 14.07 18.72
N GLY A 202 -14.24 13.24 18.51
CA GLY A 202 -13.83 12.22 19.49
C GLY A 202 -14.74 10.99 19.50
N LYS A 203 -15.44 10.71 18.38
CA LYS A 203 -16.25 9.50 18.22
C LYS A 203 -15.35 8.26 18.26
N ALA A 204 -15.85 7.14 18.75
CA ALA A 204 -15.09 5.88 18.78
C ALA A 204 -15.00 5.28 17.37
N ILE A 205 -13.87 4.62 17.06
CA ILE A 205 -13.68 3.98 15.75
C ILE A 205 -14.73 2.90 15.48
N VAL A 206 -15.22 2.21 16.51
CA VAL A 206 -16.27 1.18 16.39
C VAL A 206 -17.57 1.74 15.78
N ASP A 207 -17.83 3.03 15.94
CA ASP A 207 -19.04 3.68 15.44
C ASP A 207 -18.91 4.15 13.98
N VAL A 208 -17.72 4.08 13.41
CA VAL A 208 -17.40 4.60 12.05
C VAL A 208 -16.79 3.57 11.11
N VAL A 209 -16.26 2.48 11.64
CA VAL A 209 -15.62 1.42 10.85
C VAL A 209 -16.67 0.66 10.03
N GLN A 210 -16.32 0.35 8.77
CA GLN A 210 -17.16 -0.41 7.84
C GLN A 210 -16.41 -1.65 7.35
N GLU A 211 -17.15 -2.74 7.11
CA GLU A 211 -16.60 -3.97 6.52
C GLU A 211 -16.56 -3.84 5.00
N CYS A 212 -15.48 -4.28 4.37
CA CYS A 212 -15.38 -4.34 2.91
C CYS A 212 -16.10 -5.59 2.40
N VAL A 213 -17.27 -5.42 1.80
CA VAL A 213 -18.15 -6.52 1.40
C VAL A 213 -17.47 -7.50 0.44
N ASP A 214 -16.68 -6.98 -0.50
CA ASP A 214 -16.05 -7.80 -1.57
C ASP A 214 -14.72 -8.47 -1.13
N ILE A 215 -14.19 -8.11 0.04
CA ILE A 215 -12.91 -8.62 0.53
C ILE A 215 -13.05 -9.06 1.99
N PRO A 216 -13.25 -10.35 2.25
CA PRO A 216 -13.31 -10.87 3.62
C PRO A 216 -12.05 -10.51 4.43
N ASN A 217 -12.20 -10.30 5.73
CA ASN A 217 -11.15 -9.90 6.67
C ASN A 217 -10.56 -8.50 6.44
N LEU A 218 -11.25 -7.65 5.68
CA LEU A 218 -10.85 -6.27 5.44
C LEU A 218 -11.94 -5.30 5.93
N TRP A 219 -11.52 -4.30 6.69
CA TRP A 219 -12.36 -3.21 7.18
C TRP A 219 -11.74 -1.87 6.81
N CYS A 220 -12.57 -0.83 6.75
CA CYS A 220 -12.12 0.52 6.47
C CYS A 220 -12.80 1.53 7.40
N VAL A 221 -12.02 2.49 7.91
CA VAL A 221 -12.51 3.73 8.47
C VAL A 221 -12.45 4.76 7.34
N PRO A 222 -13.59 5.23 6.82
CA PRO A 222 -13.61 6.09 5.64
C PRO A 222 -13.19 7.52 5.91
N ALA A 223 -12.71 8.20 4.88
CA ALA A 223 -12.59 9.66 4.82
C ALA A 223 -13.75 10.25 4.04
N THR A 224 -14.29 11.37 4.53
CA THR A 224 -15.25 12.20 3.79
C THR A 224 -14.62 13.54 3.42
N ILE A 225 -15.30 14.30 2.56
CA ILE A 225 -14.83 15.64 2.16
C ILE A 225 -14.70 16.60 3.37
N ASP A 226 -15.45 16.36 4.44
CA ASP A 226 -15.41 17.18 5.66
C ASP A 226 -14.03 17.16 6.32
N LEU A 227 -13.28 16.09 6.12
CA LEU A 227 -11.90 15.97 6.59
C LEU A 227 -10.97 17.08 6.05
N ALA A 228 -11.33 17.73 4.94
CA ALA A 228 -10.58 18.90 4.44
C ALA A 228 -10.61 20.07 5.41
N GLY A 229 -11.67 20.22 6.22
CA GLY A 229 -11.77 21.22 7.28
C GLY A 229 -11.06 20.84 8.58
N ALA A 230 -10.84 19.56 8.80
CA ALA A 230 -10.31 19.03 10.05
C ALA A 230 -8.93 19.61 10.42
N GLU A 231 -8.05 19.89 9.47
CA GLU A 231 -6.74 20.48 9.78
C GLU A 231 -6.85 21.84 10.45
N ILE A 232 -7.86 22.64 10.10
CA ILE A 232 -8.10 23.97 10.71
C ILE A 232 -8.71 23.78 12.11
N GLU A 233 -9.66 22.88 12.25
CA GLU A 233 -10.39 22.64 13.51
C GLU A 233 -9.47 22.00 14.55
N LEU A 234 -8.65 21.04 14.17
CA LEU A 234 -7.66 20.39 15.01
C LEU A 234 -6.69 21.39 15.67
N VAL A 235 -6.36 22.51 15.00
CA VAL A 235 -5.44 23.53 15.57
C VAL A 235 -5.90 24.01 16.94
N SER A 236 -7.21 24.15 17.16
CA SER A 236 -7.81 24.62 18.41
C SER A 236 -8.00 23.53 19.48
N LEU A 237 -7.84 22.24 19.10
CA LEU A 237 -8.13 21.13 20.00
C LEU A 237 -6.93 20.76 20.89
N VAL A 238 -7.23 20.34 22.11
CA VAL A 238 -6.22 19.83 23.04
C VAL A 238 -5.73 18.47 22.58
N ALA A 239 -4.42 18.24 22.69
CA ALA A 239 -3.75 16.98 22.32
C ALA A 239 -4.04 16.58 20.87
N ARG A 240 -4.09 17.55 19.98
CA ARG A 240 -4.46 17.44 18.57
C ARG A 240 -3.58 16.48 17.77
N GLU A 241 -2.32 16.30 18.17
CA GLU A 241 -1.36 15.40 17.51
C GLU A 241 -1.56 13.92 17.89
N THR A 242 -2.27 13.61 18.99
CA THR A 242 -2.41 12.26 19.54
C THR A 242 -3.84 11.72 19.48
N ARG A 243 -4.74 12.39 18.76
CA ARG A 243 -6.16 12.00 18.74
C ARG A 243 -6.37 10.67 18.05
N MET A 244 -5.69 10.43 16.93
CA MET A 244 -5.74 9.19 16.21
C MET A 244 -5.09 8.03 16.99
N GLU A 245 -3.94 8.27 17.60
CA GLU A 245 -3.26 7.27 18.43
C GLU A 245 -4.18 6.77 19.54
N ARG A 246 -4.83 7.68 20.30
CA ARG A 246 -5.77 7.31 21.36
C ARG A 246 -6.97 6.53 20.84
N ALA A 247 -7.55 6.94 19.72
CA ALA A 247 -8.70 6.27 19.14
C ALA A 247 -8.35 4.86 18.64
N LEU A 248 -7.22 4.71 17.92
CA LEU A 248 -6.74 3.42 17.42
C LEU A 248 -6.35 2.48 18.57
N SER A 249 -5.58 2.98 19.55
CA SER A 249 -5.18 2.18 20.72
C SER A 249 -6.40 1.68 21.50
N ALA A 250 -7.39 2.53 21.73
CA ALA A 250 -8.64 2.14 22.38
C ALA A 250 -9.41 1.08 21.57
N TYR A 251 -9.49 1.25 20.25
CA TYR A 251 -10.21 0.33 19.37
C TYR A 251 -9.53 -1.04 19.32
N VAL A 252 -8.20 -1.08 19.12
CA VAL A 252 -7.42 -2.33 19.04
C VAL A 252 -7.43 -3.06 20.38
N ALA A 253 -7.21 -2.34 21.51
CA ALA A 253 -7.24 -2.94 22.82
C ALA A 253 -8.62 -3.49 23.21
N GLY A 254 -9.71 -2.83 22.78
CA GLY A 254 -11.07 -3.25 23.07
C GLY A 254 -11.61 -4.43 22.24
N ALA A 255 -10.84 -5.02 21.34
CA ALA A 255 -11.29 -6.11 20.47
C ALA A 255 -11.78 -7.33 21.26
N ALA A 256 -11.01 -7.74 22.29
CA ALA A 256 -11.37 -8.86 23.17
C ALA A 256 -12.69 -8.63 23.93
N ASP A 257 -12.95 -7.40 24.39
CA ASP A 257 -14.18 -7.03 25.10
C ASP A 257 -15.40 -7.06 24.17
N ARG A 258 -15.19 -6.80 22.86
CA ARG A 258 -16.23 -6.94 21.83
C ARG A 258 -16.42 -8.37 21.34
N GLY A 259 -15.57 -9.32 21.81
CA GLY A 259 -15.60 -10.71 21.32
C GLY A 259 -15.03 -10.88 19.91
N GLU A 260 -14.20 -9.94 19.46
CA GLU A 260 -13.55 -9.93 18.17
C GLU A 260 -12.11 -10.44 18.26
N GLU A 261 -11.62 -11.07 17.18
CA GLU A 261 -10.20 -11.29 17.02
C GLU A 261 -9.50 -9.95 16.76
N ARG A 262 -8.25 -9.80 17.24
CA ARG A 262 -7.44 -8.59 16.97
C ARG A 262 -7.16 -8.45 15.49
N PHE A 263 -6.95 -7.22 15.05
CA PHE A 263 -6.37 -6.97 13.73
C PHE A 263 -4.89 -7.37 13.71
N ASP A 264 -4.47 -8.00 12.61
CA ASP A 264 -3.07 -8.31 12.38
C ASP A 264 -2.34 -7.06 11.86
N TYR A 265 -3.01 -6.28 10.99
CA TYR A 265 -2.47 -5.07 10.38
C TYR A 265 -3.48 -3.92 10.42
N VAL A 266 -2.97 -2.71 10.65
CA VAL A 266 -3.65 -1.44 10.40
C VAL A 266 -2.82 -0.65 9.41
N LEU A 267 -3.39 -0.27 8.26
CA LEU A 267 -2.75 0.56 7.26
C LEU A 267 -3.43 1.92 7.18
N VAL A 268 -2.67 2.99 7.39
CA VAL A 268 -3.16 4.36 7.35
C VAL A 268 -2.77 5.00 6.03
N ASP A 269 -3.76 5.35 5.19
CA ASP A 269 -3.53 6.05 3.92
C ASP A 269 -3.44 7.55 4.13
N CYS A 270 -2.31 8.15 3.81
CA CYS A 270 -2.04 9.57 4.08
C CYS A 270 -2.19 10.45 2.84
N PRO A 271 -2.64 11.72 3.02
CA PRO A 271 -2.58 12.73 1.97
C PRO A 271 -1.13 13.03 1.57
N PRO A 272 -0.90 13.71 0.44
CA PRO A 272 0.45 14.10 0.02
C PRO A 272 1.05 15.25 0.84
N SER A 273 0.28 15.85 1.74
CA SER A 273 0.71 16.94 2.64
C SER A 273 1.31 16.39 3.93
N LEU A 274 2.13 17.22 4.60
CA LEU A 274 2.59 16.98 5.98
C LEU A 274 1.86 17.89 6.97
N GLY A 275 0.54 17.88 6.90
CA GLY A 275 -0.32 18.60 7.83
C GLY A 275 -0.59 17.82 9.13
N LEU A 276 -1.53 18.33 9.94
CA LEU A 276 -1.90 17.72 11.22
C LEU A 276 -2.48 16.31 11.05
N LEU A 277 -3.13 16.02 9.92
CA LEU A 277 -3.62 14.68 9.60
C LEU A 277 -2.47 13.70 9.50
N THR A 278 -1.45 14.00 8.70
CA THR A 278 -0.27 13.13 8.55
C THR A 278 0.53 13.03 9.86
N VAL A 279 0.62 14.10 10.66
CA VAL A 279 1.24 14.04 12.00
C VAL A 279 0.48 13.05 12.90
N ASN A 280 -0.86 13.08 12.91
CA ASN A 280 -1.67 12.11 13.66
C ASN A 280 -1.39 10.66 13.21
N ALA A 281 -1.24 10.42 11.91
CA ALA A 281 -0.88 9.11 11.39
C ALA A 281 0.48 8.64 11.89
N PHE A 282 1.51 9.49 11.82
CA PHE A 282 2.85 9.13 12.31
C PHE A 282 2.91 8.93 13.82
N VAL A 283 2.11 9.67 14.58
CA VAL A 283 2.05 9.50 16.04
C VAL A 283 1.36 8.19 16.42
N ALA A 284 0.36 7.78 15.65
CA ALA A 284 -0.40 6.56 15.89
C ALA A 284 0.28 5.28 15.39
N ALA A 285 1.29 5.39 14.54
CA ALA A 285 1.91 4.25 13.86
C ALA A 285 3.19 3.78 14.57
N ASP A 286 3.48 2.49 14.44
CA ASP A 286 4.77 1.90 14.79
C ASP A 286 5.76 2.03 13.62
N GLU A 287 5.23 1.93 12.40
CA GLU A 287 6.01 1.78 11.19
C GLU A 287 5.60 2.77 10.09
N VAL A 288 6.59 3.17 9.29
CA VAL A 288 6.34 3.91 8.05
C VAL A 288 6.61 3.03 6.85
N PHE A 289 5.60 2.91 5.99
CA PHE A 289 5.67 2.26 4.69
C PHE A 289 5.73 3.34 3.59
N ILE A 290 6.81 3.35 2.81
CA ILE A 290 7.07 4.41 1.83
C ILE A 290 7.01 3.86 0.40
N PRO A 291 5.92 4.08 -0.35
CA PRO A 291 5.93 3.84 -1.79
C PRO A 291 6.71 4.94 -2.51
N ILE A 292 7.63 4.52 -3.40
CA ILE A 292 8.52 5.42 -4.15
C ILE A 292 8.37 5.14 -5.64
N GLN A 293 7.98 6.14 -6.40
CA GLN A 293 8.01 6.08 -7.86
C GLN A 293 9.45 6.23 -8.35
N CYS A 294 9.90 5.31 -9.25
CA CYS A 294 11.26 5.31 -9.78
C CYS A 294 11.49 6.43 -10.80
N GLU A 295 11.56 7.69 -10.33
CA GLU A 295 11.78 8.91 -11.10
C GLU A 295 12.90 9.78 -10.52
N TYR A 296 13.39 10.76 -11.29
CA TYR A 296 14.57 11.55 -10.96
C TYR A 296 14.54 12.23 -9.57
N TYR A 297 13.38 12.77 -9.16
CA TYR A 297 13.25 13.43 -7.85
C TYR A 297 12.88 12.50 -6.68
N ALA A 298 12.95 11.19 -6.90
CA ALA A 298 12.54 10.20 -5.89
C ALA A 298 13.38 10.29 -4.61
N LEU A 299 14.69 10.43 -4.75
CA LEU A 299 15.64 10.46 -3.63
C LEU A 299 15.57 11.76 -2.84
N GLU A 300 15.38 12.90 -3.52
CA GLU A 300 15.20 14.20 -2.85
C GLU A 300 13.94 14.18 -1.98
N GLY A 301 12.81 13.75 -2.54
CA GLY A 301 11.56 13.60 -1.80
C GLY A 301 11.66 12.63 -0.62
N LEU A 302 12.38 11.51 -0.81
CA LEU A 302 12.66 10.55 0.26
C LEU A 302 13.48 11.18 1.40
N SER A 303 14.54 11.89 1.08
CA SER A 303 15.39 12.57 2.06
C SER A 303 14.62 13.58 2.90
N GLN A 304 13.72 14.35 2.27
CA GLN A 304 12.87 15.29 2.98
C GLN A 304 11.86 14.59 3.89
N LEU A 305 11.25 13.50 3.43
CA LEU A 305 10.33 12.70 4.24
C LEU A 305 11.04 12.10 5.46
N LEU A 306 12.24 11.53 5.28
CA LEU A 306 13.02 10.94 6.38
C LEU A 306 13.37 11.98 7.46
N LYS A 307 13.72 13.23 7.08
CA LYS A 307 13.96 14.32 8.05
C LYS A 307 12.71 14.60 8.88
N ASN A 308 11.54 14.61 8.25
CA ASN A 308 10.28 14.83 8.98
C ASN A 308 9.90 13.67 9.88
N ILE A 309 10.13 12.42 9.45
CA ILE A 309 9.94 11.23 10.29
C ILE A 309 10.85 11.31 11.52
N GLU A 310 12.11 11.68 11.36
CA GLU A 310 13.07 11.83 12.45
C GLU A 310 12.66 12.94 13.44
N LEU A 311 12.05 14.03 12.93
CA LEU A 311 11.49 15.08 13.77
C LEU A 311 10.30 14.56 14.59
N ILE A 312 9.38 13.82 14.01
CA ILE A 312 8.26 13.18 14.73
C ILE A 312 8.77 12.19 15.76
N LYS A 313 9.72 11.34 15.37
CA LYS A 313 10.36 10.36 16.25
C LYS A 313 10.99 11.00 17.48
N SER A 314 11.71 12.11 17.31
CA SER A 314 12.40 12.77 18.40
C SER A 314 11.48 13.48 19.39
N HIS A 315 10.27 13.89 19.00
CA HIS A 315 9.41 14.73 19.81
C HIS A 315 8.06 14.11 20.19
N LEU A 316 7.50 13.22 19.36
CA LEU A 316 6.13 12.77 19.52
C LEU A 316 6.01 11.24 19.61
N ASN A 317 6.77 10.48 18.80
CA ASN A 317 6.69 9.03 18.76
C ASN A 317 8.08 8.39 18.62
N PRO A 318 8.79 8.15 19.74
CA PRO A 318 10.14 7.56 19.72
C PRO A 318 10.22 6.15 19.12
N GLY A 319 9.10 5.40 19.08
CA GLY A 319 9.02 4.05 18.50
C GLY A 319 8.94 4.04 16.98
N LEU A 320 8.58 5.17 16.36
CA LEU A 320 8.37 5.24 14.90
C LEU A 320 9.65 4.92 14.13
N HIS A 321 9.54 4.04 13.15
CA HIS A 321 10.66 3.71 12.27
C HIS A 321 10.21 3.41 10.83
N VAL A 322 11.11 3.59 9.87
CA VAL A 322 10.85 3.19 8.48
C VAL A 322 11.14 1.71 8.34
N SER A 323 10.09 0.90 8.19
CA SER A 323 10.21 -0.56 8.03
C SER A 323 10.26 -0.99 6.58
N THR A 324 9.55 -0.28 5.71
CA THR A 324 9.28 -0.77 4.35
C THR A 324 9.33 0.34 3.32
N ILE A 325 10.03 0.08 2.23
CA ILE A 325 10.06 0.92 1.02
C ILE A 325 9.66 0.04 -0.16
N LEU A 326 8.64 0.45 -0.93
CA LEU A 326 8.18 -0.23 -2.12
C LEU A 326 8.42 0.61 -3.37
N LEU A 327 9.14 0.06 -4.32
CA LEU A 327 9.34 0.69 -5.62
C LEU A 327 8.08 0.52 -6.47
N THR A 328 7.47 1.64 -6.87
CA THR A 328 6.22 1.68 -7.63
C THR A 328 6.45 2.22 -9.04
N MET A 329 5.51 1.88 -9.93
CA MET A 329 5.53 2.32 -11.34
C MET A 329 6.89 2.04 -12.01
N TYR A 330 7.54 0.94 -11.60
CA TYR A 330 8.83 0.53 -12.12
C TYR A 330 8.70 0.15 -13.61
N ASP A 331 9.60 0.68 -14.43
CA ASP A 331 9.76 0.29 -15.83
C ASP A 331 11.21 -0.12 -16.10
N GLY A 332 11.47 -1.42 -16.07
CA GLY A 332 12.81 -1.99 -16.28
C GLY A 332 13.42 -1.72 -17.67
N ARG A 333 12.60 -1.24 -18.64
CA ARG A 333 13.07 -0.85 -19.98
C ARG A 333 13.77 0.52 -19.95
N THR A 334 13.56 1.33 -18.91
CA THR A 334 14.17 2.65 -18.79
C THR A 334 15.41 2.60 -17.89
N ARG A 335 16.51 3.18 -18.36
CA ARG A 335 17.74 3.30 -17.58
C ARG A 335 17.52 4.09 -16.28
N LEU A 336 16.69 5.13 -16.33
CA LEU A 336 16.41 5.97 -15.17
C LEU A 336 15.73 5.17 -14.06
N SER A 337 14.68 4.40 -14.36
CA SER A 337 14.00 3.55 -13.36
C SER A 337 14.98 2.57 -12.72
N ALA A 338 15.83 1.91 -13.52
CA ALA A 338 16.81 0.96 -13.02
C ALA A 338 17.86 1.64 -12.12
N GLN A 339 18.37 2.81 -12.51
CA GLN A 339 19.34 3.56 -11.70
C GLN A 339 18.74 4.03 -10.37
N VAL A 340 17.52 4.59 -10.38
CA VAL A 340 16.83 5.02 -9.15
C VAL A 340 16.58 3.81 -8.23
N ALA A 341 16.12 2.69 -8.79
CA ALA A 341 15.89 1.48 -8.02
C ALA A 341 17.16 0.95 -7.35
N GLU A 342 18.27 0.95 -8.06
CA GLU A 342 19.57 0.52 -7.53
C GLU A 342 20.09 1.47 -6.45
N GLU A 343 19.96 2.76 -6.64
CA GLU A 343 20.34 3.78 -5.67
C GLU A 343 19.54 3.63 -4.36
N VAL A 344 18.20 3.48 -4.47
CA VAL A 344 17.34 3.27 -3.29
C VAL A 344 17.69 1.96 -2.57
N ARG A 345 17.93 0.86 -3.30
CA ARG A 345 18.35 -0.42 -2.72
C ARG A 345 19.71 -0.35 -2.03
N THR A 346 20.66 0.40 -2.60
CA THR A 346 21.98 0.60 -2.02
C THR A 346 21.93 1.36 -0.70
N HIS A 347 21.08 2.39 -0.62
CA HIS A 347 20.98 3.21 0.59
C HIS A 347 20.07 2.61 1.68
N PHE A 348 19.08 1.79 1.29
CA PHE A 348 18.08 1.22 2.20
C PHE A 348 17.94 -0.30 2.01
N PRO A 349 19.04 -1.08 2.09
CA PRO A 349 19.01 -2.50 1.75
C PRO A 349 18.09 -3.35 2.64
N ALA A 350 17.88 -2.92 3.89
CA ALA A 350 17.00 -3.61 4.82
C ALA A 350 15.51 -3.26 4.62
N GLN A 351 15.22 -2.02 4.23
CA GLN A 351 13.84 -1.50 4.11
C GLN A 351 13.22 -1.77 2.73
N VAL A 352 14.00 -1.70 1.66
CA VAL A 352 13.47 -1.88 0.30
C VAL A 352 13.01 -3.31 0.06
N LEU A 353 11.76 -3.48 -0.40
CA LEU A 353 11.27 -4.77 -0.84
C LEU A 353 12.01 -5.24 -2.09
N ARG A 354 12.23 -6.54 -2.21
CA ARG A 354 12.77 -7.16 -3.43
C ARG A 354 11.81 -6.95 -4.58
N THR A 355 10.54 -7.12 -4.29
CA THR A 355 9.44 -6.87 -5.22
C THR A 355 9.35 -5.40 -5.59
N SER A 356 9.07 -5.13 -6.86
CA SER A 356 8.68 -3.82 -7.37
C SER A 356 7.38 -3.91 -8.14
N VAL A 357 6.52 -2.88 -7.99
CA VAL A 357 5.23 -2.82 -8.69
C VAL A 357 5.42 -2.16 -10.04
N PRO A 358 5.08 -2.82 -11.16
CA PRO A 358 5.23 -2.25 -12.48
C PRO A 358 4.18 -1.14 -12.74
N ARG A 359 4.45 -0.27 -13.70
CA ARG A 359 3.41 0.59 -14.25
C ARG A 359 2.36 -0.27 -14.97
N SER A 360 1.12 -0.21 -14.52
CA SER A 360 0.02 -1.05 -15.03
C SER A 360 -1.26 -0.24 -15.18
N VAL A 361 -1.91 -0.38 -16.32
CA VAL A 361 -3.23 0.23 -16.59
C VAL A 361 -4.30 -0.39 -15.69
N ARG A 362 -4.23 -1.71 -15.45
CA ARG A 362 -5.20 -2.43 -14.59
C ARG A 362 -5.23 -1.90 -13.16
N ILE A 363 -4.05 -1.59 -12.61
CA ILE A 363 -3.95 -0.97 -11.27
C ILE A 363 -4.63 0.41 -11.26
N SER A 364 -4.52 1.18 -12.34
CA SER A 364 -5.09 2.52 -12.42
C SER A 364 -6.60 2.53 -12.71
N GLU A 365 -7.11 1.51 -13.39
CA GLU A 365 -8.53 1.35 -13.72
C GLU A 365 -9.37 0.85 -12.53
N ALA A 366 -8.84 -0.06 -11.73
CA ALA A 366 -9.56 -0.73 -10.65
C ALA A 366 -10.34 0.22 -9.72
N PRO A 367 -9.79 1.35 -9.23
CA PRO A 367 -10.51 2.28 -8.36
C PRO A 367 -11.76 2.90 -9.00
N SER A 368 -11.80 3.03 -10.34
CA SER A 368 -12.99 3.55 -11.05
C SER A 368 -14.19 2.59 -10.96
N PHE A 369 -13.96 1.36 -10.55
CA PHE A 369 -14.99 0.34 -10.33
C PHE A 369 -15.23 0.07 -8.83
N GLY A 370 -14.66 0.88 -7.93
CA GLY A 370 -14.71 0.64 -6.49
C GLY A 370 -13.97 -0.64 -6.07
N GLN A 371 -12.91 -0.99 -6.79
CA GLN A 371 -12.19 -2.25 -6.59
C GLN A 371 -10.67 -2.03 -6.45
N THR A 372 -10.02 -2.98 -5.79
CA THR A 372 -8.56 -3.13 -5.83
C THR A 372 -8.16 -3.93 -7.06
N VAL A 373 -6.88 -3.89 -7.47
CA VAL A 373 -6.42 -4.76 -8.56
C VAL A 373 -6.50 -6.24 -8.18
N MET A 374 -6.52 -6.54 -6.88
CA MET A 374 -6.65 -7.91 -6.35
C MET A 374 -8.02 -8.54 -6.64
N THR A 375 -9.08 -7.71 -6.77
CA THR A 375 -10.45 -8.13 -7.11
C THR A 375 -10.77 -7.86 -8.57
N TYR A 376 -10.29 -6.75 -9.14
CA TYR A 376 -10.56 -6.31 -10.50
C TYR A 376 -9.90 -7.21 -11.57
N ASP A 377 -8.60 -7.48 -11.41
CA ASP A 377 -7.84 -8.37 -12.31
C ASP A 377 -6.76 -9.13 -11.53
N PRO A 378 -7.16 -10.18 -10.78
CA PRO A 378 -6.24 -10.97 -9.93
C PRO A 378 -5.18 -11.70 -10.74
N THR A 379 -5.39 -11.82 -12.07
CA THR A 379 -4.45 -12.49 -12.96
C THR A 379 -3.38 -11.55 -13.54
N SER A 380 -3.49 -10.25 -13.32
CA SER A 380 -2.52 -9.28 -13.82
C SER A 380 -1.16 -9.37 -13.10
N SER A 381 -0.11 -8.95 -13.77
CA SER A 381 1.22 -8.80 -13.15
C SER A 381 1.22 -7.76 -12.01
N GLY A 382 0.31 -6.80 -12.07
CA GLY A 382 0.11 -5.81 -11.01
C GLY A 382 -0.41 -6.44 -9.72
N ALA A 383 -1.46 -7.28 -9.81
CA ALA A 383 -1.98 -8.03 -8.68
C ALA A 383 -0.93 -8.96 -8.07
N LEU A 384 -0.20 -9.70 -8.93
CA LEU A 384 0.88 -10.56 -8.50
C LEU A 384 1.96 -9.80 -7.71
N SER A 385 2.37 -8.61 -8.21
CA SER A 385 3.39 -7.81 -7.52
C SER A 385 2.92 -7.30 -6.15
N TYR A 386 1.64 -6.95 -5.98
CA TYR A 386 1.11 -6.59 -4.67
C TYR A 386 0.98 -7.79 -3.74
N LEU A 387 0.64 -8.97 -4.25
CA LEU A 387 0.63 -10.21 -3.46
C LEU A 387 2.04 -10.56 -2.95
N GLU A 388 3.06 -10.43 -3.79
CA GLU A 388 4.46 -10.63 -3.39
C GLU A 388 4.91 -9.58 -2.36
N ALA A 389 4.57 -8.31 -2.58
CA ALA A 389 4.91 -7.24 -1.64
C ALA A 389 4.27 -7.47 -0.26
N ALA A 390 3.00 -7.90 -0.23
CA ALA A 390 2.30 -8.27 1.00
C ALA A 390 2.94 -9.49 1.69
N SER A 391 3.34 -10.50 0.92
CA SER A 391 4.07 -11.66 1.42
C SER A 391 5.41 -11.27 2.05
N GLU A 392 6.22 -10.43 1.38
CA GLU A 392 7.48 -9.94 1.94
C GLU A 392 7.26 -9.09 3.21
N LEU A 393 6.20 -8.27 3.26
CA LEU A 393 5.84 -7.47 4.43
C LEU A 393 5.48 -8.38 5.63
N ALA A 394 4.73 -9.46 5.37
CA ALA A 394 4.36 -10.42 6.40
C ALA A 394 5.57 -11.19 6.94
N ASP A 395 6.45 -11.67 6.05
CA ASP A 395 7.67 -12.39 6.43
C ASP A 395 8.61 -11.53 7.30
N ARG A 396 8.72 -10.24 7.02
CA ARG A 396 9.57 -9.30 7.79
C ARG A 396 9.06 -9.06 9.20
N GLY A 397 7.75 -9.09 9.42
CA GLY A 397 7.15 -8.93 10.74
C GLY A 397 7.64 -9.97 11.75
N VAL A 398 7.79 -11.21 11.32
CA VAL A 398 8.28 -12.31 12.18
C VAL A 398 9.80 -12.26 12.36
N ALA A 399 10.56 -11.85 11.34
CA ALA A 399 12.03 -11.83 11.41
C ALA A 399 12.58 -10.78 12.41
N VAL A 400 11.89 -9.66 12.59
CA VAL A 400 12.30 -8.62 13.54
C VAL A 400 12.17 -9.12 14.99
N GLU A 401 11.12 -9.88 15.30
CA GLU A 401 10.88 -10.41 16.66
C GLU A 401 11.94 -11.44 17.09
N VAL A 402 12.38 -12.29 16.16
CA VAL A 402 13.45 -13.27 16.43
C VAL A 402 14.79 -12.58 16.74
N ALA A 403 15.06 -11.43 16.10
CA ALA A 403 16.30 -10.67 16.36
C ALA A 403 16.27 -9.95 17.71
N ASP A 404 15.11 -9.43 18.12
CA ASP A 404 14.96 -8.72 19.40
C ASP A 404 14.96 -9.69 20.61
N GLY A 405 14.33 -10.86 20.45
CA GLY A 405 14.33 -11.92 21.46
C GLY A 405 15.71 -12.55 21.74
N SER A 406 16.60 -12.59 20.74
CA SER A 406 17.95 -13.16 20.89
C SER A 406 18.93 -12.22 21.62
N VAL A 407 18.71 -10.91 21.57
CA VAL A 407 19.55 -9.92 22.29
C VAL A 407 19.24 -9.92 23.79
N ALA A 408 18.00 -10.21 24.19
CA ALA A 408 17.61 -10.25 25.60
C ALA A 408 18.19 -11.45 26.37
N VAL A 409 18.45 -12.58 25.69
CA VAL A 409 19.01 -13.79 26.32
C VAL A 409 20.52 -13.66 26.54
N GLU A 410 21.23 -12.92 25.70
CA GLU A 410 22.70 -12.79 25.82
C GLU A 410 23.16 -11.80 26.89
N VAL A 411 22.29 -10.87 27.32
CA VAL A 411 22.58 -9.91 28.39
C VAL A 411 22.35 -10.51 29.80
N ALA A 412 21.52 -11.54 29.93
CA ALA A 412 21.20 -12.17 31.23
C ALA A 412 22.30 -13.15 31.74
N ASP A 413 23.15 -13.67 30.86
CA ASP A 413 24.13 -14.72 31.22
C ASP A 413 25.54 -14.18 31.58
N ARG A 414 25.80 -12.87 31.54
CA ARG A 414 27.08 -12.26 31.92
C ARG A 414 27.11 -11.63 33.30
N GLY A 415 26.06 -11.77 34.08
CA GLY A 415 25.94 -11.17 35.42
C GLY A 415 26.20 -12.06 36.63
N ALA A 416 26.56 -13.35 36.46
CA ALA A 416 26.73 -14.28 37.56
C ALA A 416 28.07 -15.06 37.50
N SER A 417 29.20 -14.38 37.45
CA SER A 417 30.52 -14.96 37.81
C SER A 417 31.51 -13.84 38.06
N GLY A 418 31.60 -13.41 39.30
CA GLY A 418 32.61 -12.50 39.80
C GLY A 418 32.54 -12.38 41.32
#